data_fc05f9a0dc3ee97685404be1b0b48e72
#
_entry.id   fc05f9a0dc3ee97685404be1b0b48e72
#
_cell.length_a   1.000
_cell.length_b   1.000
_cell.length_c   1.000
_cell.angle_alpha   90.00
_cell.angle_beta   90.00
_cell.angle_gamma   90.00
#
_symmetry.space_group_name_H-M   'P 1'
#
loop_
_entity.id
_entity.type
_entity.pdbx_description
1 polymer ?
#
loop_
_entity_poly.entity_id
_entity_poly.type
_entity_poly.pdbx_seq_one_letter_code
_entity_poly.pdbx_strand_id
1 'polypeptide(L)'
;VTRGEVQVNRRQWWAWAIVALAVAAAVAPLVHTWLTNPDDQRLVDLDVYRTGGQMLLEGRPVYAAYTPAPQLLPFTYPPVAAMLAVGLAVMSWEAAQWVWTAGIYVTLAVTVWFSFRQVLTGEAVRRYAPWVFGLLMVACAYLMPIRDQVRFGQVDILLVALCVADCLAKRPWWPRGFLIGLATAVKLTPGVFLIYLLVTRQWRTFWMATFVTAVLTLLPFAVIPEDAADFWFSALLDPERLGANAATTNQSMRGMLIRLYMNDTVESAIWLVLVAVVAWFGFRGARDAYRAGDPLTAVALVGLMAVLLSPVAWIHHLAWIVVVLGAIVGDGRDPVRRRVAGGAWLYYVVPVPWWGVALIAAGIPGVSLVLGKIVQNGFGLGALVLVWLLVSWLPKRRELV
;
A
#
# COMPACT_ATOMS: atom_id res chain seq x y z
N VAL A 1 37.21 -24.05 -9.83
CA VAL A 1 36.02 -23.19 -9.75
C VAL A 1 34.84 -24.11 -9.94
N THR A 2 34.31 -24.66 -8.84
CA THR A 2 33.15 -25.56 -8.83
C THR A 2 31.88 -24.73 -8.83
N ARG A 3 31.06 -24.86 -9.86
CA ARG A 3 29.69 -24.39 -9.94
C ARG A 3 28.89 -25.08 -8.84
N GLY A 4 28.60 -24.36 -7.77
CA GLY A 4 27.56 -24.74 -6.82
C GLY A 4 26.20 -24.57 -7.48
N GLU A 5 25.73 -25.54 -8.22
CA GLU A 5 24.35 -25.66 -8.64
C GLU A 5 23.49 -25.71 -7.38
N VAL A 6 22.61 -24.73 -7.23
CA VAL A 6 21.51 -24.77 -6.27
C VAL A 6 20.58 -25.90 -6.76
N GLN A 7 20.87 -27.13 -6.33
CA GLN A 7 19.88 -28.21 -6.42
C GLN A 7 18.70 -27.80 -5.55
N VAL A 8 17.70 -27.22 -6.17
CA VAL A 8 16.35 -27.15 -5.59
C VAL A 8 15.93 -28.61 -5.38
N ASN A 9 16.03 -29.03 -4.13
CA ASN A 9 15.79 -30.41 -3.75
C ASN A 9 14.38 -30.79 -4.25
N ARG A 10 14.24 -31.76 -5.14
CA ARG A 10 12.97 -32.22 -5.75
C ARG A 10 11.88 -32.51 -4.70
N ARG A 11 12.25 -32.71 -3.45
CA ARG A 11 11.35 -32.90 -2.29
C ARG A 11 10.68 -31.61 -1.77
N GLN A 12 11.04 -30.41 -2.23
CA GLN A 12 10.44 -29.17 -1.69
C GLN A 12 9.34 -28.59 -2.60
N TRP A 13 9.26 -28.93 -3.90
CA TRP A 13 8.23 -28.36 -4.78
C TRP A 13 6.80 -28.74 -4.35
N TRP A 14 6.60 -29.97 -3.89
CA TRP A 14 5.29 -30.41 -3.39
C TRP A 14 4.88 -29.65 -2.12
N ALA A 15 5.83 -29.29 -1.24
CA ALA A 15 5.54 -28.49 -0.07
C ALA A 15 5.04 -27.10 -0.47
N TRP A 16 5.64 -26.46 -1.48
CA TRP A 16 5.15 -25.20 -2.03
C TRP A 16 3.76 -25.33 -2.64
N ALA A 17 3.49 -26.43 -3.37
CA ALA A 17 2.17 -26.67 -3.94
C ALA A 17 1.09 -26.87 -2.86
N ILE A 18 1.38 -27.67 -1.84
CA ILE A 18 0.45 -27.84 -0.69
C ILE A 18 0.21 -26.53 0.03
N VAL A 19 1.27 -25.76 0.27
CA VAL A 19 1.14 -24.44 0.93
C VAL A 19 0.32 -23.48 0.07
N ALA A 20 0.52 -23.45 -1.24
CA ALA A 20 -0.29 -22.62 -2.14
C ALA A 20 -1.78 -23.00 -2.06
N LEU A 21 -2.11 -24.28 -2.05
CA LEU A 21 -3.49 -24.77 -1.89
C LEU A 21 -4.05 -24.41 -0.50
N ALA A 22 -3.25 -24.58 0.56
CA ALA A 22 -3.66 -24.23 1.92
C ALA A 22 -3.91 -22.72 2.07
N VAL A 23 -3.04 -21.89 1.48
CA VAL A 23 -3.24 -20.42 1.45
C VAL A 23 -4.51 -20.08 0.67
N ALA A 24 -4.71 -20.67 -0.52
CA ALA A 24 -5.92 -20.45 -1.32
C ALA A 24 -7.18 -20.83 -0.53
N ALA A 25 -7.19 -21.96 0.16
CA ALA A 25 -8.30 -22.38 1.03
C ALA A 25 -8.50 -21.40 2.20
N ALA A 26 -7.42 -20.93 2.83
CA ALA A 26 -7.49 -20.02 3.97
C ALA A 26 -7.99 -18.61 3.57
N VAL A 27 -7.73 -18.14 2.34
CA VAL A 27 -8.21 -16.85 1.84
C VAL A 27 -9.55 -16.95 1.11
N ALA A 28 -10.02 -18.17 0.82
CA ALA A 28 -11.31 -18.39 0.14
C ALA A 28 -12.49 -17.66 0.82
N PRO A 29 -12.60 -17.58 2.18
CA PRO A 29 -13.66 -16.80 2.82
C PRO A 29 -13.62 -15.32 2.46
N LEU A 30 -12.44 -14.71 2.28
CA LEU A 30 -12.29 -13.32 1.86
C LEU A 30 -12.78 -13.12 0.43
N VAL A 31 -12.38 -14.03 -0.47
CA VAL A 31 -12.80 -14.02 -1.87
C VAL A 31 -14.32 -14.27 -1.97
N HIS A 32 -14.84 -15.23 -1.22
CA HIS A 32 -16.27 -15.52 -1.16
C HIS A 32 -17.07 -14.27 -0.73
N THR A 33 -16.60 -13.55 0.29
CA THR A 33 -17.27 -12.34 0.78
C THR A 33 -17.45 -11.31 -0.33
N TRP A 34 -16.42 -11.03 -1.14
CA TRP A 34 -16.58 -10.05 -2.20
C TRP A 34 -17.40 -10.58 -3.39
N LEU A 35 -17.36 -11.89 -3.67
CA LEU A 35 -18.22 -12.50 -4.71
C LEU A 35 -19.70 -12.42 -4.38
N THR A 36 -20.04 -12.43 -3.08
CA THR A 36 -21.43 -12.39 -2.60
C THR A 36 -21.88 -10.99 -2.20
N ASN A 37 -20.98 -9.99 -2.20
CA ASN A 37 -21.36 -8.61 -1.95
C ASN A 37 -22.32 -8.12 -3.06
N PRO A 38 -23.25 -7.19 -2.71
CA PRO A 38 -24.00 -6.43 -3.70
C PRO A 38 -23.06 -5.77 -4.72
N ASP A 39 -23.52 -5.59 -5.95
CA ASP A 39 -22.72 -5.02 -7.05
C ASP A 39 -22.16 -3.64 -6.72
N ASP A 40 -22.87 -2.89 -5.87
CA ASP A 40 -22.47 -1.59 -5.36
C ASP A 40 -21.34 -1.64 -4.32
N GLN A 41 -20.86 -2.79 -3.94
CA GLN A 41 -19.78 -2.95 -2.95
C GLN A 41 -18.69 -3.91 -3.44
N ARG A 42 -18.80 -4.40 -4.68
CA ARG A 42 -17.93 -5.44 -5.23
C ARG A 42 -16.93 -4.85 -6.20
N LEU A 43 -15.63 -4.89 -5.84
CA LEU A 43 -14.52 -4.51 -6.71
C LEU A 43 -14.70 -3.13 -7.39
N VAL A 44 -15.27 -2.18 -6.65
CA VAL A 44 -15.66 -0.86 -7.18
C VAL A 44 -14.49 -0.09 -7.82
N ASP A 45 -13.28 -0.25 -7.30
CA ASP A 45 -12.11 0.40 -7.86
C ASP A 45 -11.57 -0.32 -9.10
N LEU A 46 -11.70 -1.65 -9.17
CA LEU A 46 -11.44 -2.39 -10.42
C LEU A 46 -12.39 -1.94 -11.53
N ASP A 47 -13.66 -1.68 -11.20
CA ASP A 47 -14.63 -1.15 -12.17
C ASP A 47 -14.24 0.25 -12.65
N VAL A 48 -13.75 1.13 -11.75
CA VAL A 48 -13.18 2.43 -12.14
C VAL A 48 -12.02 2.25 -13.13
N TYR A 49 -11.08 1.34 -12.86
CA TYR A 49 -9.94 1.12 -13.79
C TYR A 49 -10.43 0.62 -15.14
N ARG A 50 -11.32 -0.36 -15.14
CA ARG A 50 -11.87 -0.95 -16.34
C ARG A 50 -12.66 0.08 -17.16
N THR A 51 -13.50 0.89 -16.51
CA THR A 51 -14.24 1.99 -17.14
C THR A 51 -13.28 2.98 -17.80
N GLY A 52 -12.19 3.39 -17.12
CA GLY A 52 -11.16 4.24 -17.72
C GLY A 52 -10.54 3.65 -19.00
N GLY A 53 -10.23 2.34 -18.97
CA GLY A 53 -9.73 1.63 -20.15
C GLY A 53 -10.77 1.52 -21.29
N GLN A 54 -12.05 1.32 -20.96
CA GLN A 54 -13.15 1.27 -21.93
C GLN A 54 -13.36 2.62 -22.61
N MET A 55 -13.32 3.72 -21.85
CA MET A 55 -13.42 5.07 -22.44
C MET A 55 -12.34 5.30 -23.50
N LEU A 56 -11.11 4.88 -23.25
CA LEU A 56 -10.03 4.99 -24.25
C LEU A 56 -10.31 4.14 -25.49
N LEU A 57 -10.83 2.92 -25.35
CA LEU A 57 -11.18 2.06 -26.49
C LEU A 57 -12.32 2.64 -27.34
N GLU A 58 -13.24 3.36 -26.70
CA GLU A 58 -14.39 4.01 -27.34
C GLU A 58 -14.08 5.41 -27.86
N GLY A 59 -12.86 5.93 -27.67
CA GLY A 59 -12.49 7.31 -28.03
C GLY A 59 -13.27 8.36 -27.25
N ARG A 60 -13.67 8.08 -26.01
CA ARG A 60 -14.46 8.96 -25.14
C ARG A 60 -13.59 9.54 -24.02
N PRO A 61 -13.91 10.75 -23.52
CA PRO A 61 -13.14 11.39 -22.45
C PRO A 61 -13.13 10.56 -21.16
N VAL A 62 -11.94 10.21 -20.67
CA VAL A 62 -11.76 9.37 -19.48
C VAL A 62 -12.23 10.08 -18.21
N TYR A 63 -11.93 11.37 -18.08
CA TYR A 63 -12.20 12.13 -16.85
C TYR A 63 -13.61 12.70 -16.75
N ALA A 64 -14.37 12.65 -17.83
CA ALA A 64 -15.79 12.98 -17.85
C ALA A 64 -16.68 11.76 -17.54
N ALA A 65 -16.12 10.54 -17.56
CA ALA A 65 -16.85 9.31 -17.36
C ALA A 65 -16.97 8.94 -15.88
N TYR A 66 -18.05 8.23 -15.58
CA TYR A 66 -18.33 7.63 -14.27
C TYR A 66 -18.64 6.14 -14.46
N THR A 67 -18.36 5.34 -13.43
CA THR A 67 -18.80 3.96 -13.40
C THR A 67 -20.33 3.89 -13.45
N PRO A 68 -20.92 2.75 -13.88
CA PRO A 68 -22.37 2.56 -13.85
C PRO A 68 -22.98 2.81 -12.46
N ALA A 69 -24.27 3.18 -12.44
CA ALA A 69 -25.03 3.23 -11.19
C ALA A 69 -25.03 1.85 -10.50
N PRO A 70 -25.07 1.82 -9.16
CA PRO A 70 -25.26 2.94 -8.23
C PRO A 70 -24.00 3.69 -7.83
N GLN A 71 -22.80 3.24 -8.25
CA GLN A 71 -21.52 3.78 -7.76
C GLN A 71 -21.24 5.21 -8.23
N LEU A 72 -21.36 5.45 -9.53
CA LEU A 72 -21.06 6.74 -10.17
C LEU A 72 -19.69 7.30 -9.75
N LEU A 73 -18.66 6.45 -9.75
CA LEU A 73 -17.31 6.83 -9.36
C LEU A 73 -16.51 7.35 -10.57
N PRO A 74 -15.82 8.49 -10.46
CA PRO A 74 -14.97 9.02 -11.51
C PRO A 74 -13.62 8.30 -11.56
N PHE A 75 -12.96 8.31 -12.72
CA PHE A 75 -11.57 7.93 -12.83
C PHE A 75 -10.66 9.02 -12.23
N THR A 76 -9.79 8.65 -11.28
CA THR A 76 -8.98 9.60 -10.49
C THR A 76 -7.47 9.37 -10.59
N TYR A 77 -7.04 8.46 -11.46
CA TYR A 77 -5.63 8.10 -11.64
C TYR A 77 -4.99 8.84 -12.81
N PRO A 78 -3.63 8.96 -12.86
CA PRO A 78 -2.95 9.51 -14.02
C PRO A 78 -3.33 8.80 -15.33
N PRO A 79 -3.26 9.49 -16.48
CA PRO A 79 -3.72 8.95 -17.77
C PRO A 79 -3.05 7.64 -18.19
N VAL A 80 -1.77 7.45 -17.85
CA VAL A 80 -1.07 6.19 -18.11
C VAL A 80 -1.73 4.99 -17.42
N ALA A 81 -2.37 5.19 -16.28
CA ALA A 81 -3.12 4.13 -15.61
C ALA A 81 -4.34 3.68 -16.42
N ALA A 82 -5.05 4.61 -17.08
CA ALA A 82 -6.14 4.26 -18.00
C ALA A 82 -5.60 3.48 -19.23
N MET A 83 -4.46 3.89 -19.78
CA MET A 83 -3.81 3.17 -20.89
C MET A 83 -3.45 1.73 -20.49
N LEU A 84 -2.91 1.52 -19.29
CA LEU A 84 -2.62 0.16 -18.77
C LEU A 84 -3.89 -0.64 -18.49
N ALA A 85 -4.97 0.03 -18.09
CA ALA A 85 -6.26 -0.59 -17.80
C ALA A 85 -7.02 -1.06 -19.06
N VAL A 86 -6.59 -0.68 -20.27
CA VAL A 86 -7.10 -1.23 -21.54
C VAL A 86 -7.02 -2.76 -21.54
N GLY A 87 -5.95 -3.34 -20.98
CA GLY A 87 -5.83 -4.78 -20.81
C GLY A 87 -6.95 -5.43 -20.00
N LEU A 88 -7.52 -4.71 -19.03
CA LEU A 88 -8.69 -5.15 -18.24
C LEU A 88 -10.00 -4.89 -18.98
N ALA A 89 -10.05 -3.82 -19.78
CA ALA A 89 -11.24 -3.41 -20.53
C ALA A 89 -11.62 -4.41 -21.63
N VAL A 90 -10.63 -5.05 -22.26
CA VAL A 90 -10.86 -6.07 -23.32
C VAL A 90 -11.27 -7.44 -22.76
N MET A 91 -11.16 -7.66 -21.44
CA MET A 91 -11.60 -8.89 -20.80
C MET A 91 -13.10 -8.82 -20.45
N SER A 92 -13.75 -9.99 -20.32
CA SER A 92 -15.05 -10.05 -19.66
C SER A 92 -14.91 -9.59 -18.20
N TRP A 93 -16.02 -9.08 -17.62
CA TRP A 93 -15.99 -8.63 -16.23
C TRP A 93 -15.52 -9.73 -15.25
N GLU A 94 -16.02 -10.94 -15.43
CA GLU A 94 -15.65 -12.10 -14.62
C GLU A 94 -14.16 -12.43 -14.75
N ALA A 95 -13.60 -12.42 -15.97
CA ALA A 95 -12.19 -12.67 -16.18
C ALA A 95 -11.32 -11.58 -15.53
N ALA A 96 -11.71 -10.30 -15.67
CA ALA A 96 -11.01 -9.19 -15.04
C ALA A 96 -11.00 -9.30 -13.51
N GLN A 97 -12.12 -9.69 -12.89
CA GLN A 97 -12.24 -9.90 -11.45
C GLN A 97 -11.24 -10.96 -10.95
N TRP A 98 -11.20 -12.12 -11.61
CA TRP A 98 -10.31 -13.20 -11.20
C TRP A 98 -8.84 -12.92 -11.45
N VAL A 99 -8.51 -12.35 -12.61
CA VAL A 99 -7.13 -11.96 -12.95
C VAL A 99 -6.62 -10.92 -11.96
N TRP A 100 -7.45 -9.91 -11.64
CA TRP A 100 -7.08 -8.87 -10.69
C TRP A 100 -6.91 -9.37 -9.26
N THR A 101 -7.86 -10.21 -8.80
CA THR A 101 -7.77 -10.84 -7.47
C THR A 101 -6.53 -11.72 -7.34
N ALA A 102 -6.23 -12.54 -8.35
CA ALA A 102 -5.01 -13.33 -8.39
C ALA A 102 -3.77 -12.42 -8.37
N GLY A 103 -3.78 -11.32 -9.13
CA GLY A 103 -2.73 -10.30 -9.13
C GLY A 103 -2.48 -9.70 -7.75
N ILE A 104 -3.54 -9.39 -6.99
CA ILE A 104 -3.44 -8.91 -5.60
C ILE A 104 -2.70 -9.93 -4.72
N TYR A 105 -3.05 -11.21 -4.78
CA TYR A 105 -2.39 -12.23 -3.97
C TYR A 105 -0.95 -12.53 -4.42
N VAL A 106 -0.66 -12.47 -5.72
CA VAL A 106 0.71 -12.61 -6.24
C VAL A 106 1.58 -11.44 -5.76
N THR A 107 1.09 -10.21 -5.83
CA THR A 107 1.83 -9.03 -5.36
C THR A 107 1.97 -9.00 -3.85
N LEU A 108 0.96 -9.49 -3.11
CA LEU A 108 1.08 -9.73 -1.67
C LEU A 108 2.18 -10.75 -1.38
N ALA A 109 2.26 -11.84 -2.13
CA ALA A 109 3.30 -12.86 -1.98
C ALA A 109 4.72 -12.29 -2.20
N VAL A 110 4.87 -11.45 -3.21
CA VAL A 110 6.13 -10.72 -3.46
C VAL A 110 6.46 -9.80 -2.28
N THR A 111 5.48 -9.04 -1.78
CA THR A 111 5.66 -8.13 -0.64
C THR A 111 6.04 -8.90 0.63
N VAL A 112 5.34 -9.99 0.94
CA VAL A 112 5.63 -10.86 2.09
C VAL A 112 7.02 -11.47 1.96
N TRP A 113 7.40 -11.97 0.77
CA TRP A 113 8.73 -12.51 0.54
C TRP A 113 9.84 -11.52 0.87
N PHE A 114 9.77 -10.32 0.33
CA PHE A 114 10.79 -9.29 0.58
C PHE A 114 10.79 -8.81 2.02
N SER A 115 9.61 -8.63 2.63
CA SER A 115 9.45 -8.13 3.99
C SER A 115 9.95 -9.10 5.05
N PHE A 116 9.72 -10.41 4.87
CA PHE A 116 10.09 -11.44 5.85
C PHE A 116 11.26 -12.30 5.39
N ARG A 117 12.02 -11.85 4.39
CA ARG A 117 13.13 -12.61 3.81
C ARG A 117 14.15 -13.05 4.86
N GLN A 118 14.46 -12.19 5.85
CA GLN A 118 15.44 -12.53 6.89
C GLN A 118 14.97 -13.73 7.74
N VAL A 119 13.69 -13.81 8.04
CA VAL A 119 13.08 -14.98 8.71
C VAL A 119 13.16 -16.21 7.82
N LEU A 120 12.70 -16.09 6.57
CA LEU A 120 12.54 -17.21 5.64
C LEU A 120 13.88 -17.84 5.20
N THR A 121 14.95 -17.06 5.16
CA THR A 121 16.30 -17.53 4.81
C THR A 121 17.15 -17.86 6.02
N GLY A 122 16.67 -17.63 7.24
CA GLY A 122 17.34 -17.98 8.49
C GLY A 122 17.55 -19.50 8.61
N GLU A 123 18.71 -19.91 9.09
CA GLU A 123 19.12 -21.32 9.15
C GLU A 123 18.09 -22.21 9.87
N ALA A 124 17.58 -21.75 11.02
CA ALA A 124 16.59 -22.47 11.82
C ALA A 124 15.24 -22.67 11.09
N VAL A 125 14.87 -21.77 10.18
CA VAL A 125 13.56 -21.74 9.51
C VAL A 125 13.62 -22.29 8.08
N ARG A 126 14.80 -22.29 7.44
CA ARG A 126 14.98 -22.61 6.01
C ARG A 126 14.33 -23.95 5.62
N ARG A 127 14.37 -24.96 6.50
CA ARG A 127 13.73 -26.26 6.28
C ARG A 127 12.20 -26.14 6.19
N TYR A 128 11.62 -25.21 6.94
CA TYR A 128 10.18 -25.00 7.06
C TYR A 128 9.73 -23.76 6.28
N ALA A 129 10.60 -23.16 5.46
CA ALA A 129 10.34 -21.90 4.76
C ALA A 129 9.00 -21.87 3.98
N PRO A 130 8.57 -22.93 3.26
CA PRO A 130 7.26 -22.93 2.61
C PRO A 130 6.10 -22.74 3.60
N TRP A 131 6.12 -23.45 4.72
CA TRP A 131 5.06 -23.39 5.74
C TRP A 131 5.01 -22.06 6.47
N VAL A 132 6.19 -21.52 6.82
CA VAL A 132 6.31 -20.20 7.45
C VAL A 132 5.85 -19.12 6.48
N PHE A 133 6.21 -19.23 5.20
CA PHE A 133 5.73 -18.32 4.16
C PHE A 133 4.21 -18.36 4.02
N GLY A 134 3.61 -19.57 3.95
CA GLY A 134 2.17 -19.73 3.90
C GLY A 134 1.44 -19.11 5.09
N LEU A 135 1.98 -19.32 6.30
CA LEU A 135 1.44 -18.71 7.54
C LEU A 135 1.49 -17.18 7.46
N LEU A 136 2.64 -16.61 7.03
CA LEU A 136 2.80 -15.17 6.86
C LEU A 136 1.88 -14.61 5.78
N MET A 137 1.68 -15.35 4.67
CA MET A 137 0.73 -14.99 3.62
C MET A 137 -0.69 -14.88 4.17
N VAL A 138 -1.16 -15.90 4.91
CA VAL A 138 -2.49 -15.89 5.52
C VAL A 138 -2.59 -14.76 6.56
N ALA A 139 -1.60 -14.63 7.45
CA ALA A 139 -1.60 -13.57 8.45
C ALA A 139 -1.68 -12.17 7.81
N CYS A 140 -0.92 -11.93 6.73
CA CYS A 140 -0.95 -10.64 6.02
C CYS A 140 -2.25 -10.45 5.23
N ALA A 141 -2.82 -11.50 4.64
CA ALA A 141 -4.09 -11.42 3.90
C ALA A 141 -5.26 -10.98 4.80
N TYR A 142 -5.22 -11.29 6.08
CA TYR A 142 -6.26 -10.91 7.04
C TYR A 142 -6.07 -9.53 7.66
N LEU A 143 -4.97 -8.82 7.40
CA LEU A 143 -4.86 -7.39 7.74
C LEU A 143 -5.98 -6.60 7.07
N MET A 144 -6.65 -5.71 7.81
CA MET A 144 -7.76 -4.93 7.25
C MET A 144 -7.37 -4.14 6.00
N PRO A 145 -6.19 -3.47 5.92
CA PRO A 145 -5.75 -2.83 4.69
C PRO A 145 -5.64 -3.78 3.49
N ILE A 146 -5.25 -5.05 3.70
CA ILE A 146 -5.14 -6.04 2.63
C ILE A 146 -6.51 -6.63 2.28
N ARG A 147 -7.39 -6.85 3.25
CA ARG A 147 -8.78 -7.26 2.97
C ARG A 147 -9.49 -6.23 2.10
N ASP A 148 -9.25 -4.94 2.35
CA ASP A 148 -9.82 -3.85 1.54
C ASP A 148 -9.23 -3.83 0.11
N GLN A 149 -7.96 -4.24 -0.10
CA GLN A 149 -7.44 -4.46 -1.47
C GLN A 149 -8.29 -5.45 -2.26
N VAL A 150 -8.60 -6.60 -1.62
CA VAL A 150 -9.41 -7.65 -2.25
C VAL A 150 -10.85 -7.19 -2.43
N ARG A 151 -11.43 -6.56 -1.40
CA ARG A 151 -12.83 -6.10 -1.41
C ARG A 151 -13.12 -5.09 -2.50
N PHE A 152 -12.25 -4.09 -2.63
CA PHE A 152 -12.44 -2.97 -3.57
C PHE A 152 -11.75 -3.16 -4.92
N GLY A 153 -10.87 -4.16 -5.04
CA GLY A 153 -10.05 -4.35 -6.24
C GLY A 153 -8.96 -3.30 -6.38
N GLN A 154 -8.31 -2.88 -5.26
CA GLN A 154 -7.34 -1.79 -5.22
C GLN A 154 -5.96 -2.17 -5.78
N VAL A 155 -5.26 -1.18 -6.33
CA VAL A 155 -3.93 -1.31 -6.95
C VAL A 155 -2.77 -1.19 -5.96
N ASP A 156 -3.00 -0.72 -4.72
CA ASP A 156 -1.91 -0.27 -3.85
C ASP A 156 -0.91 -1.37 -3.49
N ILE A 157 -1.36 -2.61 -3.27
CA ILE A 157 -0.42 -3.71 -2.96
C ILE A 157 0.52 -4.03 -4.14
N LEU A 158 0.08 -3.82 -5.39
CA LEU A 158 0.94 -3.87 -6.57
C LEU A 158 2.02 -2.78 -6.49
N LEU A 159 1.63 -1.54 -6.17
CA LEU A 159 2.56 -0.42 -6.06
C LEU A 159 3.57 -0.64 -4.91
N VAL A 160 3.11 -1.19 -3.78
CA VAL A 160 3.98 -1.61 -2.66
C VAL A 160 4.98 -2.66 -3.14
N ALA A 161 4.52 -3.71 -3.84
CA ALA A 161 5.39 -4.76 -4.35
C ALA A 161 6.46 -4.22 -5.32
N LEU A 162 6.09 -3.31 -6.22
CA LEU A 162 7.02 -2.67 -7.15
C LEU A 162 8.11 -1.88 -6.40
N CYS A 163 7.72 -1.01 -5.46
CA CYS A 163 8.67 -0.21 -4.69
C CYS A 163 9.58 -1.08 -3.81
N VAL A 164 9.00 -2.09 -3.14
CA VAL A 164 9.74 -3.02 -2.28
C VAL A 164 10.73 -3.84 -3.11
N ALA A 165 10.31 -4.36 -4.27
CA ALA A 165 11.19 -5.11 -5.16
C ALA A 165 12.34 -4.23 -5.66
N ASP A 166 12.06 -3.00 -6.08
CA ASP A 166 13.09 -2.09 -6.59
C ASP A 166 14.14 -1.73 -5.52
N CYS A 167 13.69 -1.48 -4.28
CA CYS A 167 14.58 -1.13 -3.17
C CYS A 167 15.36 -2.34 -2.60
N LEU A 168 14.73 -3.53 -2.54
CA LEU A 168 15.24 -4.66 -1.74
C LEU A 168 15.80 -5.84 -2.57
N ALA A 169 15.56 -5.90 -3.89
CA ALA A 169 16.14 -6.95 -4.73
C ALA A 169 17.67 -6.83 -4.74
N LYS A 170 18.39 -7.94 -4.48
CA LYS A 170 19.87 -7.91 -4.44
C LYS A 170 20.50 -7.71 -5.81
N ARG A 171 19.98 -8.38 -6.83
CA ARG A 171 20.47 -8.35 -8.23
C ARG A 171 19.26 -8.34 -9.17
N PRO A 172 18.56 -7.17 -9.30
CA PRO A 172 17.44 -7.07 -10.22
C PRO A 172 17.95 -7.17 -11.67
N TRP A 173 17.15 -7.76 -12.55
CA TRP A 173 17.38 -7.77 -13.99
C TRP A 173 16.93 -6.46 -14.68
N TRP A 174 16.18 -5.61 -13.94
CA TRP A 174 15.78 -4.28 -14.37
C TRP A 174 16.70 -3.20 -13.78
N PRO A 175 16.81 -2.03 -14.41
CA PRO A 175 17.50 -0.87 -13.83
C PRO A 175 16.82 -0.40 -12.55
N ARG A 176 17.58 -0.24 -11.46
CA ARG A 176 17.01 0.28 -10.18
C ARG A 176 16.43 1.67 -10.40
N GLY A 177 15.25 1.90 -9.85
CA GLY A 177 14.45 3.09 -10.03
C GLY A 177 13.35 2.92 -11.08
N PHE A 178 13.45 1.93 -11.97
CA PHE A 178 12.43 1.68 -12.99
C PHE A 178 11.06 1.37 -12.39
N LEU A 179 10.99 0.46 -11.41
CA LEU A 179 9.72 0.07 -10.81
C LEU A 179 9.13 1.17 -9.91
N ILE A 180 9.95 1.95 -9.22
CA ILE A 180 9.52 3.15 -8.48
C ILE A 180 8.93 4.17 -9.46
N GLY A 181 9.60 4.42 -10.58
CA GLY A 181 9.11 5.35 -11.60
C GLY A 181 7.78 4.90 -12.21
N LEU A 182 7.64 3.62 -12.53
CA LEU A 182 6.40 3.01 -13.00
C LEU A 182 5.28 3.16 -11.96
N ALA A 183 5.54 2.81 -10.71
CA ALA A 183 4.56 2.94 -9.63
C ALA A 183 4.10 4.39 -9.44
N THR A 184 5.03 5.35 -9.51
CA THR A 184 4.74 6.79 -9.39
C THR A 184 3.90 7.30 -10.57
N ALA A 185 4.15 6.81 -11.78
CA ALA A 185 3.37 7.20 -12.95
C ALA A 185 1.94 6.64 -12.91
N VAL A 186 1.74 5.43 -12.37
CA VAL A 186 0.40 4.83 -12.21
C VAL A 186 -0.41 5.52 -11.12
N LYS A 187 0.23 5.91 -10.02
CA LYS A 187 -0.37 6.60 -8.88
C LYS A 187 0.66 7.49 -8.22
N LEU A 188 0.35 8.74 -7.92
CA LEU A 188 1.34 9.73 -7.47
C LEU A 188 1.95 9.42 -6.08
N THR A 189 1.27 8.65 -5.23
CA THR A 189 1.70 8.39 -3.85
C THR A 189 3.08 7.73 -3.72
N PRO A 190 3.53 6.78 -4.59
CA PRO A 190 4.91 6.28 -4.59
C PRO A 190 5.98 7.34 -4.87
N GLY A 191 5.62 8.53 -5.37
CA GLY A 191 6.54 9.64 -5.59
C GLY A 191 7.33 10.06 -4.35
N VAL A 192 6.86 9.74 -3.13
CA VAL A 192 7.63 9.94 -1.88
C VAL A 192 8.96 9.18 -1.88
N PHE A 193 9.09 8.11 -2.67
CA PHE A 193 10.35 7.39 -2.83
C PHE A 193 11.41 8.22 -3.55
N LEU A 194 11.04 9.18 -4.39
CA LEU A 194 12.00 10.13 -4.99
C LEU A 194 12.69 10.96 -3.90
N ILE A 195 11.92 11.41 -2.89
CA ILE A 195 12.49 12.14 -1.73
C ILE A 195 13.45 11.21 -0.96
N TYR A 196 13.06 9.96 -0.72
CA TYR A 196 13.92 8.97 -0.07
C TYR A 196 15.24 8.76 -0.84
N LEU A 197 15.18 8.60 -2.15
CA LEU A 197 16.38 8.43 -2.98
C LEU A 197 17.29 9.66 -2.94
N LEU A 198 16.73 10.88 -2.88
CA LEU A 198 17.47 12.13 -2.71
C LEU A 198 18.18 12.18 -1.34
N VAL A 199 17.46 11.97 -0.24
CA VAL A 199 18.03 12.10 1.11
C VAL A 199 19.05 11.00 1.43
N THR A 200 18.96 9.85 0.76
CA THR A 200 19.93 8.74 0.84
C THR A 200 21.06 8.85 -0.20
N ARG A 201 21.00 9.85 -1.09
CA ARG A 201 21.99 10.10 -2.16
C ARG A 201 22.13 8.94 -3.15
N GLN A 202 21.06 8.24 -3.44
CA GLN A 202 21.01 7.16 -4.43
C GLN A 202 20.80 7.74 -5.85
N TRP A 203 21.72 8.58 -6.32
CA TRP A 203 21.56 9.43 -7.51
C TRP A 203 21.19 8.66 -8.79
N ARG A 204 21.83 7.51 -9.04
CA ARG A 204 21.53 6.70 -10.25
C ARG A 204 20.10 6.18 -10.24
N THR A 205 19.66 5.66 -9.09
CA THR A 205 18.28 5.16 -8.88
C THR A 205 17.28 6.31 -8.97
N PHE A 206 17.62 7.47 -8.37
CA PHE A 206 16.78 8.67 -8.42
C PHE A 206 16.56 9.15 -9.86
N TRP A 207 17.62 9.31 -10.65
CA TRP A 207 17.47 9.78 -12.03
C TRP A 207 16.74 8.78 -12.91
N MET A 208 16.94 7.48 -12.71
CA MET A 208 16.17 6.45 -13.41
C MET A 208 14.69 6.52 -13.06
N ALA A 209 14.34 6.61 -11.77
CA ALA A 209 12.95 6.71 -11.33
C ALA A 209 12.30 8.00 -11.86
N THR A 210 12.99 9.13 -11.80
CA THR A 210 12.52 10.40 -12.34
C THR A 210 12.32 10.33 -13.86
N PHE A 211 13.27 9.75 -14.59
CA PHE A 211 13.19 9.58 -16.04
C PHE A 211 11.98 8.71 -16.43
N VAL A 212 11.82 7.55 -15.78
CA VAL A 212 10.66 6.66 -16.07
C VAL A 212 9.35 7.35 -15.73
N THR A 213 9.27 8.02 -14.57
CA THR A 213 8.09 8.81 -14.20
C THR A 213 7.78 9.86 -15.26
N ALA A 214 8.80 10.64 -15.68
CA ALA A 214 8.62 11.69 -16.66
C ALA A 214 8.17 11.15 -18.02
N VAL A 215 8.82 10.10 -18.53
CA VAL A 215 8.43 9.46 -19.80
C VAL A 215 6.98 8.97 -19.76
N LEU A 216 6.60 8.24 -18.71
CA LEU A 216 5.25 7.68 -18.58
C LEU A 216 4.19 8.76 -18.28
N THR A 217 4.58 9.90 -17.70
CA THR A 217 3.71 11.06 -17.52
C THR A 217 3.50 11.84 -18.81
N LEU A 218 4.56 11.96 -19.64
CA LEU A 218 4.51 12.72 -20.88
C LEU A 218 3.95 11.91 -22.07
N LEU A 219 4.10 10.58 -22.05
CA LEU A 219 3.59 9.70 -23.10
C LEU A 219 2.09 9.91 -23.40
N PRO A 220 1.18 10.05 -22.42
CA PRO A 220 -0.22 10.34 -22.67
C PRO A 220 -0.47 11.63 -23.44
N PHE A 221 0.36 12.67 -23.27
CA PHE A 221 0.20 13.90 -24.07
C PHE A 221 0.43 13.68 -25.58
N ALA A 222 1.19 12.65 -25.94
CA ALA A 222 1.37 12.28 -27.35
C ALA A 222 0.26 11.35 -27.88
N VAL A 223 -0.42 10.60 -27.03
CA VAL A 223 -1.39 9.55 -27.43
C VAL A 223 -2.84 9.99 -27.18
N ILE A 224 -3.10 10.64 -26.05
CA ILE A 224 -4.42 11.10 -25.57
C ILE A 224 -4.30 12.50 -24.96
N PRO A 225 -3.95 13.54 -25.79
CA PRO A 225 -3.57 14.87 -25.30
C PRO A 225 -4.66 15.55 -24.48
N GLU A 226 -5.93 15.40 -24.84
CA GLU A 226 -7.06 16.02 -24.16
C GLU A 226 -7.22 15.43 -22.75
N ASP A 227 -7.25 14.10 -22.60
CA ASP A 227 -7.32 13.45 -21.29
C ASP A 227 -6.09 13.75 -20.44
N ALA A 228 -4.89 13.85 -21.05
CA ALA A 228 -3.69 14.21 -20.32
C ALA A 228 -3.79 15.64 -19.76
N ALA A 229 -4.28 16.60 -20.55
CA ALA A 229 -4.50 17.95 -20.08
C ALA A 229 -5.59 18.02 -19.00
N ASP A 230 -6.71 17.33 -19.20
CA ASP A 230 -7.81 17.27 -18.24
C ASP A 230 -7.35 16.74 -16.88
N PHE A 231 -6.52 15.70 -16.86
CA PHE A 231 -5.99 15.20 -15.59
C PHE A 231 -5.12 16.24 -14.89
N TRP A 232 -4.08 16.73 -15.55
CA TRP A 232 -3.06 17.54 -14.89
C TRP A 232 -3.53 18.94 -14.53
N PHE A 233 -4.45 19.53 -15.31
CA PHE A 233 -4.88 20.91 -15.16
C PHE A 233 -6.30 21.07 -14.58
N SER A 234 -7.05 19.96 -14.40
CA SER A 234 -8.41 20.00 -13.87
C SER A 234 -8.63 18.90 -12.81
N ALA A 235 -8.71 17.63 -13.21
CA ALA A 235 -9.15 16.53 -12.36
C ALA A 235 -8.26 16.30 -11.12
N LEU A 236 -6.95 16.47 -11.23
CA LEU A 236 -6.00 16.38 -10.12
C LEU A 236 -6.21 17.47 -9.06
N LEU A 237 -6.69 18.63 -9.47
CA LEU A 237 -6.89 19.80 -8.61
C LEU A 237 -8.26 19.81 -7.92
N ASP A 238 -9.14 18.89 -8.28
CA ASP A 238 -10.49 18.75 -7.73
C ASP A 238 -10.52 17.70 -6.61
N PRO A 239 -10.52 18.10 -5.33
CA PRO A 239 -10.52 17.18 -4.20
C PRO A 239 -11.86 16.44 -4.02
N GLU A 240 -12.97 16.94 -4.60
CA GLU A 240 -14.28 16.30 -4.48
C GLU A 240 -14.34 14.99 -5.28
N ARG A 241 -13.54 14.87 -6.33
CA ARG A 241 -13.42 13.64 -7.13
C ARG A 241 -12.89 12.45 -6.31
N LEU A 242 -12.18 12.70 -5.22
CA LEU A 242 -11.60 11.65 -4.37
C LEU A 242 -12.63 11.02 -3.42
N GLY A 243 -13.87 11.53 -3.37
CA GLY A 243 -14.96 11.04 -2.52
C GLY A 243 -15.04 11.77 -1.18
N ALA A 244 -15.75 11.15 -0.22
CA ALA A 244 -16.05 11.76 1.08
C ALA A 244 -14.80 11.84 1.98
N ASN A 245 -14.04 12.93 1.88
CA ASN A 245 -12.77 13.13 2.60
C ASN A 245 -12.89 13.03 4.13
N ALA A 246 -14.07 13.30 4.70
CA ALA A 246 -14.38 13.13 6.13
C ALA A 246 -14.72 11.68 6.52
N ALA A 247 -14.80 10.74 5.56
CA ALA A 247 -15.14 9.35 5.85
C ALA A 247 -14.13 8.68 6.80
N THR A 248 -14.62 7.77 7.64
CA THR A 248 -13.81 6.99 8.59
C THR A 248 -12.69 6.22 7.90
N THR A 249 -12.90 5.81 6.66
CA THR A 249 -11.90 5.10 5.84
C THR A 249 -10.71 5.96 5.45
N ASN A 250 -10.81 7.31 5.47
CA ASN A 250 -9.67 8.20 5.25
C ASN A 250 -8.85 8.31 6.54
N GLN A 251 -7.71 7.64 6.59
CA GLN A 251 -6.81 7.59 7.74
C GLN A 251 -5.54 8.46 7.56
N SER A 252 -5.54 9.39 6.59
CA SER A 252 -4.48 10.40 6.45
C SER A 252 -4.51 11.39 7.61
N MET A 253 -3.40 12.11 7.83
CA MET A 253 -3.37 13.19 8.82
C MET A 253 -4.43 14.25 8.55
N ARG A 254 -4.65 14.62 7.27
CA ARG A 254 -5.71 15.57 6.90
C ARG A 254 -7.09 15.01 7.18
N GLY A 255 -7.37 13.76 6.85
CA GLY A 255 -8.64 13.11 7.15
C GLY A 255 -8.96 13.08 8.65
N MET A 256 -7.94 12.89 9.50
CA MET A 256 -8.12 12.99 10.96
C MET A 256 -8.49 14.40 11.41
N LEU A 257 -7.89 15.44 10.82
CA LEU A 257 -8.17 16.86 11.14
C LEU A 257 -9.55 17.31 10.65
N ILE A 258 -9.94 16.96 9.41
CA ILE A 258 -11.28 17.27 8.85
C ILE A 258 -12.39 16.80 9.81
N ARG A 259 -12.25 15.63 10.40
CA ARG A 259 -13.23 15.09 11.36
C ARG A 259 -13.28 15.84 12.69
N LEU A 260 -12.40 16.80 12.94
CA LEU A 260 -12.49 17.71 14.09
C LEU A 260 -13.39 18.92 13.81
N TYR A 261 -13.81 19.12 12.55
CA TYR A 261 -14.71 20.21 12.13
C TYR A 261 -14.22 21.60 12.52
N MET A 262 -12.92 21.82 12.38
CA MET A 262 -12.30 23.14 12.59
C MET A 262 -12.52 24.05 11.37
N ASN A 263 -12.16 25.31 11.52
CA ASN A 263 -12.09 26.23 10.39
C ASN A 263 -11.04 25.73 9.36
N ASP A 264 -11.36 25.78 8.06
CA ASP A 264 -10.56 25.22 6.97
C ASP A 264 -9.13 25.80 6.90
N THR A 265 -8.98 27.10 7.21
CA THR A 265 -7.67 27.76 7.24
C THR A 265 -6.81 27.22 8.38
N VAL A 266 -7.41 27.05 9.57
CA VAL A 266 -6.74 26.50 10.77
C VAL A 266 -6.39 25.02 10.53
N GLU A 267 -7.32 24.22 9.99
CA GLU A 267 -7.11 22.82 9.62
C GLU A 267 -5.92 22.69 8.66
N SER A 268 -5.91 23.46 7.58
CA SER A 268 -4.86 23.43 6.56
C SER A 268 -3.50 23.86 7.14
N ALA A 269 -3.47 24.88 7.99
CA ALA A 269 -2.23 25.32 8.64
C ALA A 269 -1.67 24.23 9.57
N ILE A 270 -2.52 23.62 10.40
CA ILE A 270 -2.12 22.52 11.29
C ILE A 270 -1.64 21.32 10.47
N TRP A 271 -2.37 20.97 9.40
CA TRP A 271 -1.98 19.88 8.51
C TRP A 271 -0.60 20.10 7.90
N LEU A 272 -0.31 21.29 7.37
CA LEU A 272 1.00 21.61 6.79
C LEU A 272 2.14 21.50 7.82
N VAL A 273 1.92 21.98 9.05
CA VAL A 273 2.91 21.82 10.13
C VAL A 273 3.14 20.35 10.47
N LEU A 274 2.07 19.56 10.61
CA LEU A 274 2.18 18.13 10.89
C LEU A 274 2.88 17.39 9.74
N VAL A 275 2.56 17.71 8.48
CA VAL A 275 3.24 17.15 7.30
C VAL A 275 4.74 17.44 7.37
N ALA A 276 5.15 18.69 7.65
CA ALA A 276 6.55 19.06 7.73
C ALA A 276 7.29 18.30 8.85
N VAL A 277 6.68 18.22 10.04
CA VAL A 277 7.23 17.52 11.20
C VAL A 277 7.36 16.01 10.93
N VAL A 278 6.28 15.37 10.48
CA VAL A 278 6.27 13.90 10.22
C VAL A 278 7.20 13.55 9.06
N ALA A 279 7.22 14.35 7.99
CA ALA A 279 8.15 14.17 6.89
C ALA A 279 9.61 14.27 7.36
N TRP A 280 9.94 15.28 8.16
CA TRP A 280 11.28 15.44 8.73
C TRP A 280 11.72 14.21 9.50
N PHE A 281 10.91 13.76 10.48
CA PHE A 281 11.22 12.57 11.28
C PHE A 281 11.27 11.29 10.43
N GLY A 282 10.30 11.08 9.57
CA GLY A 282 10.19 9.88 8.74
C GLY A 282 11.34 9.75 7.75
N PHE A 283 11.66 10.80 6.97
CA PHE A 283 12.74 10.74 5.99
C PHE A 283 14.12 10.77 6.64
N ARG A 284 14.29 11.47 7.78
CA ARG A 284 15.53 11.37 8.57
C ARG A 284 15.73 9.95 9.07
N GLY A 285 14.70 9.35 9.67
CA GLY A 285 14.75 7.96 10.13
C GLY A 285 15.02 6.96 8.99
N ALA A 286 14.40 7.16 7.83
CA ALA A 286 14.64 6.33 6.65
C ALA A 286 16.09 6.44 6.15
N ARG A 287 16.65 7.66 6.12
CA ARG A 287 18.06 7.89 5.78
C ARG A 287 18.99 7.20 6.78
N ASP A 288 18.73 7.35 8.06
CA ASP A 288 19.58 6.80 9.12
C ASP A 288 19.51 5.25 9.12
N ALA A 289 18.32 4.66 8.92
CA ALA A 289 18.15 3.21 8.74
C ALA A 289 18.91 2.71 7.50
N TYR A 290 18.80 3.42 6.38
CA TYR A 290 19.54 3.07 5.15
C TYR A 290 21.04 3.09 5.35
N ARG A 291 21.58 4.12 6.02
CA ARG A 291 23.02 4.24 6.36
C ARG A 291 23.50 3.17 7.32
N ALA A 292 22.61 2.70 8.21
CA ALA A 292 22.88 1.58 9.11
C ALA A 292 22.80 0.20 8.42
N GLY A 293 22.58 0.15 7.10
CA GLY A 293 22.48 -1.10 6.34
C GLY A 293 21.12 -1.83 6.50
N ASP A 294 20.07 -1.11 6.93
CA ASP A 294 18.71 -1.63 7.06
C ASP A 294 17.75 -1.00 6.05
N PRO A 295 17.82 -1.41 4.78
CA PRO A 295 16.95 -0.88 3.74
C PRO A 295 15.48 -1.24 3.96
N LEU A 296 15.16 -2.34 4.66
CA LEU A 296 13.77 -2.74 4.91
C LEU A 296 13.07 -1.73 5.84
N THR A 297 13.71 -1.33 6.94
CA THR A 297 13.18 -0.29 7.84
C THR A 297 13.07 1.06 7.11
N ALA A 298 14.05 1.40 6.27
CA ALA A 298 13.98 2.61 5.46
C ALA A 298 12.75 2.61 4.54
N VAL A 299 12.51 1.52 3.80
CA VAL A 299 11.36 1.36 2.90
C VAL A 299 10.03 1.38 3.68
N ALA A 300 9.98 0.74 4.84
CA ALA A 300 8.79 0.75 5.72
C ALA A 300 8.44 2.18 6.16
N LEU A 301 9.42 2.98 6.56
CA LEU A 301 9.23 4.39 6.93
C LEU A 301 8.73 5.22 5.74
N VAL A 302 9.32 5.05 4.56
CA VAL A 302 8.88 5.78 3.35
C VAL A 302 7.46 5.39 2.95
N GLY A 303 7.11 4.10 3.07
CA GLY A 303 5.75 3.62 2.85
C GLY A 303 4.73 4.25 3.80
N LEU A 304 5.08 4.44 5.08
CA LEU A 304 4.24 5.18 6.03
C LEU A 304 4.14 6.67 5.66
N MET A 305 5.20 7.27 5.10
CA MET A 305 5.15 8.65 4.59
C MET A 305 4.17 8.76 3.41
N ALA A 306 4.12 7.77 2.50
CA ALA A 306 3.14 7.76 1.40
C ALA A 306 1.70 7.89 1.89
N VAL A 307 1.39 7.30 3.05
CA VAL A 307 0.06 7.34 3.66
C VAL A 307 -0.17 8.63 4.45
N LEU A 308 0.76 8.97 5.35
CA LEU A 308 0.58 10.04 6.32
C LEU A 308 0.63 11.44 5.68
N LEU A 309 1.53 11.65 4.69
CA LEU A 309 1.71 12.95 4.05
C LEU A 309 0.65 13.23 2.98
N SER A 310 -0.02 12.20 2.48
CA SER A 310 -1.11 12.36 1.51
C SER A 310 -2.29 13.11 2.12
N PRO A 311 -2.95 14.02 1.39
CA PRO A 311 -4.18 14.66 1.86
C PRO A 311 -5.32 13.65 2.03
N VAL A 312 -5.33 12.58 1.25
CA VAL A 312 -6.31 11.48 1.33
C VAL A 312 -5.58 10.15 1.34
N ALA A 313 -5.85 9.33 2.34
CA ALA A 313 -5.31 7.98 2.45
C ALA A 313 -6.35 7.04 3.04
N TRP A 314 -6.98 6.28 2.18
CA TRP A 314 -7.93 5.25 2.56
C TRP A 314 -7.26 4.11 3.32
N ILE A 315 -8.02 3.30 4.06
CA ILE A 315 -7.49 2.16 4.85
C ILE A 315 -6.60 1.25 3.98
N HIS A 316 -6.97 0.97 2.74
CA HIS A 316 -6.18 0.12 1.85
C HIS A 316 -4.81 0.71 1.48
N HIS A 317 -4.61 2.04 1.53
CA HIS A 317 -3.28 2.64 1.37
C HIS A 317 -2.29 2.20 2.47
N LEU A 318 -2.79 1.75 3.62
CA LEU A 318 -1.99 1.16 4.70
C LEU A 318 -1.46 -0.26 4.38
N ALA A 319 -1.52 -0.74 3.14
CA ALA A 319 -0.89 -2.00 2.71
C ALA A 319 0.60 -2.07 3.07
N TRP A 320 1.28 -0.93 3.25
CA TRP A 320 2.65 -0.81 3.76
C TRP A 320 2.85 -1.46 5.14
N ILE A 321 1.80 -1.74 5.90
CA ILE A 321 1.88 -2.43 7.19
C ILE A 321 2.55 -3.80 7.05
N VAL A 322 2.40 -4.49 5.93
CA VAL A 322 3.12 -5.76 5.65
C VAL A 322 4.64 -5.56 5.75
N VAL A 323 5.14 -4.48 5.15
CA VAL A 323 6.57 -4.13 5.15
C VAL A 323 7.03 -3.70 6.55
N VAL A 324 6.20 -2.92 7.24
CA VAL A 324 6.44 -2.48 8.63
C VAL A 324 6.55 -3.67 9.57
N LEU A 325 5.64 -4.63 9.48
CA LEU A 325 5.69 -5.85 10.28
C LEU A 325 6.97 -6.64 10.03
N GLY A 326 7.38 -6.78 8.76
CA GLY A 326 8.65 -7.40 8.42
C GLY A 326 9.86 -6.68 9.03
N ALA A 327 9.87 -5.34 8.98
CA ALA A 327 10.93 -4.51 9.58
C ALA A 327 10.99 -4.67 11.10
N ILE A 328 9.83 -4.72 11.78
CA ILE A 328 9.76 -4.95 13.23
C ILE A 328 10.24 -6.36 13.59
N VAL A 329 9.80 -7.40 12.88
CA VAL A 329 10.19 -8.80 13.13
C VAL A 329 11.68 -9.02 12.89
N GLY A 330 12.23 -8.46 11.80
CA GLY A 330 13.62 -8.67 11.41
C GLY A 330 13.93 -10.12 11.07
N ASP A 331 14.92 -10.72 11.75
CA ASP A 331 15.29 -12.13 11.60
C ASP A 331 14.40 -13.10 12.42
N GLY A 332 13.49 -12.56 13.21
CA GLY A 332 12.55 -13.33 14.03
C GLY A 332 13.12 -13.92 15.33
N ARG A 333 14.36 -13.59 15.71
CA ARG A 333 15.00 -14.17 16.93
C ARG A 333 14.60 -13.44 18.21
N ASP A 334 14.47 -12.11 18.15
CA ASP A 334 14.13 -11.30 19.32
C ASP A 334 12.63 -11.50 19.73
N PRO A 335 12.36 -12.05 20.93
CA PRO A 335 11.00 -12.29 21.40
C PRO A 335 10.21 -11.00 21.64
N VAL A 336 10.88 -9.88 21.97
CA VAL A 336 10.20 -8.60 22.20
C VAL A 336 9.73 -8.02 20.85
N ARG A 337 10.59 -8.06 19.83
CA ARG A 337 10.22 -7.64 18.47
C ARG A 337 9.05 -8.45 17.91
N ARG A 338 9.04 -9.77 18.14
CA ARG A 338 7.91 -10.63 17.75
C ARG A 338 6.62 -10.26 18.46
N ARG A 339 6.65 -9.94 19.76
CA ARG A 339 5.45 -9.52 20.52
C ARG A 339 4.94 -8.17 20.03
N VAL A 340 5.82 -7.21 19.80
CA VAL A 340 5.46 -5.89 19.24
C VAL A 340 4.85 -6.04 17.84
N ALA A 341 5.46 -6.85 16.97
CA ALA A 341 4.90 -7.13 15.64
C ALA A 341 3.54 -7.83 15.72
N GLY A 342 3.38 -8.80 16.64
CA GLY A 342 2.11 -9.49 16.89
C GLY A 342 1.01 -8.54 17.38
N GLY A 343 1.33 -7.61 18.28
CA GLY A 343 0.42 -6.56 18.74
C GLY A 343 0.02 -5.61 17.62
N ALA A 344 0.98 -5.14 16.81
CA ALA A 344 0.71 -4.31 15.65
C ALA A 344 -0.13 -5.05 14.59
N TRP A 345 0.17 -6.33 14.33
CA TRP A 345 -0.62 -7.16 13.44
C TRP A 345 -2.07 -7.26 13.91
N LEU A 346 -2.30 -7.62 15.19
CA LEU A 346 -3.64 -7.74 15.77
C LEU A 346 -4.41 -6.41 15.66
N TYR A 347 -3.73 -5.30 15.93
CA TYR A 347 -4.31 -3.96 15.85
C TYR A 347 -4.84 -3.62 14.44
N TYR A 348 -4.13 -4.03 13.37
CA TYR A 348 -4.56 -3.81 12.00
C TYR A 348 -5.42 -4.94 11.42
N VAL A 349 -5.63 -6.04 12.14
CA VAL A 349 -6.62 -7.08 11.80
C VAL A 349 -8.02 -6.69 12.25
N VAL A 350 -8.12 -6.11 13.47
CA VAL A 350 -9.41 -5.74 14.05
C VAL A 350 -9.91 -4.39 13.50
N PRO A 351 -11.23 -4.19 13.37
CA PRO A 351 -11.80 -2.99 12.75
C PRO A 351 -11.84 -1.79 13.72
N VAL A 352 -10.69 -1.40 14.28
CA VAL A 352 -10.57 -0.33 15.27
C VAL A 352 -11.30 0.95 14.87
N PRO A 353 -11.16 1.49 13.63
CA PRO A 353 -11.87 2.72 13.25
C PRO A 353 -13.40 2.61 13.37
N TRP A 354 -13.96 1.44 13.09
CA TRP A 354 -15.40 1.20 13.17
C TRP A 354 -15.90 1.10 14.61
N TRP A 355 -15.06 0.67 15.56
CA TRP A 355 -15.37 0.76 16.98
C TRP A 355 -15.48 2.21 17.43
N GLY A 356 -14.67 3.11 16.87
CA GLY A 356 -14.80 4.55 17.11
C GLY A 356 -16.13 5.10 16.62
N VAL A 357 -16.60 4.68 15.43
CA VAL A 357 -17.92 5.02 14.90
C VAL A 357 -19.02 4.53 15.84
N ALA A 358 -18.97 3.28 16.28
CA ALA A 358 -19.93 2.71 17.22
C ALA A 358 -19.93 3.45 18.56
N LEU A 359 -18.76 3.85 19.06
CA LEU A 359 -18.63 4.61 20.30
C LEU A 359 -19.21 6.02 20.17
N ILE A 360 -19.02 6.69 19.02
CA ILE A 360 -19.66 7.99 18.74
C ILE A 360 -21.18 7.83 18.73
N ALA A 361 -21.69 6.80 18.07
CA ALA A 361 -23.13 6.51 17.98
C ALA A 361 -23.77 6.17 19.33
N ALA A 362 -23.00 5.64 20.29
CA ALA A 362 -23.48 5.33 21.64
C ALA A 362 -23.91 6.57 22.46
N GLY A 363 -23.46 7.78 22.10
CA GLY A 363 -23.94 9.04 22.66
C GLY A 363 -23.63 9.25 24.14
N ILE A 364 -22.63 8.58 24.73
CA ILE A 364 -22.27 8.72 26.16
C ILE A 364 -21.67 10.11 26.40
N PRO A 365 -22.28 10.98 27.23
CA PRO A 365 -21.81 12.32 27.46
C PRO A 365 -20.35 12.39 27.94
N GLY A 366 -19.55 13.30 27.38
CA GLY A 366 -18.15 13.52 27.75
C GLY A 366 -17.18 12.42 27.24
N VAL A 367 -17.66 11.23 26.88
CA VAL A 367 -16.82 10.08 26.47
C VAL A 367 -16.91 9.83 24.99
N SER A 368 -18.11 9.68 24.44
CA SER A 368 -18.33 9.20 23.07
C SER A 368 -17.66 10.08 22.02
N LEU A 369 -17.75 11.41 22.17
CA LEU A 369 -17.18 12.32 21.19
C LEU A 369 -15.64 12.26 21.18
N VAL A 370 -14.99 12.38 22.34
CA VAL A 370 -13.52 12.44 22.44
C VAL A 370 -12.90 11.07 22.14
N LEU A 371 -13.27 10.05 22.92
CA LEU A 371 -12.70 8.71 22.79
C LEU A 371 -13.11 8.08 21.45
N GLY A 372 -14.36 8.30 21.02
CA GLY A 372 -14.84 7.83 19.72
C GLY A 372 -14.05 8.39 18.56
N LYS A 373 -13.72 9.69 18.55
CA LYS A 373 -12.87 10.31 17.53
C LYS A 373 -11.44 9.78 17.56
N ILE A 374 -10.85 9.56 18.75
CA ILE A 374 -9.52 8.95 18.85
C ILE A 374 -9.53 7.54 18.26
N VAL A 375 -10.50 6.71 18.61
CA VAL A 375 -10.61 5.33 18.11
C VAL A 375 -10.97 5.30 16.63
N GLN A 376 -11.84 6.20 16.15
CA GLN A 376 -12.16 6.36 14.72
C GLN A 376 -10.93 6.67 13.86
N ASN A 377 -9.98 7.43 14.41
CA ASN A 377 -8.70 7.77 13.77
C ASN A 377 -7.59 6.74 14.06
N GLY A 378 -7.93 5.59 14.63
CA GLY A 378 -7.01 4.64 15.20
C GLY A 378 -5.93 4.16 14.23
N PHE A 379 -6.24 3.88 12.98
CA PHE A 379 -5.24 3.38 12.03
C PHE A 379 -4.24 4.46 11.63
N GLY A 380 -4.67 5.71 11.42
CA GLY A 380 -3.77 6.82 11.17
C GLY A 380 -2.88 7.15 12.37
N LEU A 381 -3.47 7.19 13.59
CA LEU A 381 -2.71 7.35 14.84
C LEU A 381 -1.74 6.18 15.05
N GLY A 382 -2.17 4.95 14.77
CA GLY A 382 -1.32 3.77 14.79
C GLY A 382 -0.13 3.88 13.83
N ALA A 383 -0.34 4.42 12.63
CA ALA A 383 0.75 4.67 11.67
C ALA A 383 1.78 5.68 12.22
N LEU A 384 1.35 6.74 12.92
CA LEU A 384 2.26 7.67 13.60
C LEU A 384 3.07 6.97 14.71
N VAL A 385 2.42 6.12 15.51
CA VAL A 385 3.11 5.29 16.51
C VAL A 385 4.13 4.35 15.85
N LEU A 386 3.80 3.76 14.71
CA LEU A 386 4.75 2.91 13.96
C LEU A 386 5.95 3.70 13.44
N VAL A 387 5.75 4.94 12.98
CA VAL A 387 6.89 5.82 12.62
C VAL A 387 7.80 6.01 13.83
N TRP A 388 7.24 6.34 15.00
CA TRP A 388 8.02 6.49 16.21
C TRP A 388 8.74 5.19 16.61
N LEU A 389 8.07 4.04 16.54
CA LEU A 389 8.68 2.73 16.82
C LEU A 389 9.87 2.45 15.90
N LEU A 390 9.74 2.69 14.60
CA LEU A 390 10.80 2.42 13.62
C LEU A 390 11.97 3.40 13.75
N VAL A 391 11.71 4.67 14.10
CA VAL A 391 12.75 5.71 14.21
C VAL A 391 13.47 5.66 15.55
N SER A 392 12.78 5.38 16.65
CA SER A 392 13.29 5.59 18.01
C SER A 392 13.50 4.30 18.79
N TRP A 393 12.54 3.39 18.75
CA TRP A 393 12.58 2.15 19.56
C TRP A 393 13.40 1.05 18.88
N LEU A 394 13.20 0.82 17.59
CA LEU A 394 13.82 -0.29 16.87
C LEU A 394 15.35 -0.19 16.81
N PRO A 395 15.97 1.00 16.52
CA PRO A 395 17.42 1.13 16.56
C PRO A 395 18.01 0.81 17.95
N LYS A 396 17.45 1.39 19.02
CA LYS A 396 17.88 1.12 20.40
C LYS A 396 17.74 -0.36 20.78
N ARG A 397 16.68 -1.02 20.31
CA ARG A 397 16.49 -2.44 20.58
C ARG A 397 17.53 -3.32 19.90
N ARG A 398 18.05 -2.93 18.74
CA ARG A 398 19.11 -3.65 18.02
C ARG A 398 20.47 -3.54 18.71
N GLU A 399 20.73 -2.45 19.39
CA GLU A 399 21.97 -2.26 20.15
C GLU A 399 22.02 -3.15 21.41
N LEU A 400 20.86 -3.64 21.87
CA LEU A 400 20.73 -4.46 23.08
C LEU A 400 20.76 -5.99 22.82
N VAL A 401 20.74 -6.41 21.56
CA VAL A 401 20.69 -7.81 21.12
C VAL A 401 21.86 -8.15 20.22
#